data_83375a4c46a06ee68a1098937fae00d9
#
_entry.id   83375a4c46a06ee68a1098937fae00d9
#
_cell.length_a   1.000
_cell.length_b   1.000
_cell.length_c   1.000
_cell.angle_alpha   90.00
_cell.angle_beta   90.00
_cell.angle_gamma   90.00
#
_symmetry.space_group_name_H-M   'P 1'
#
loop_
_entity.id
_entity.type
_entity.pdbx_description
1 polymer ?
#
loop_
_entity_poly.entity_id
_entity_poly.type
_entity_poly.pdbx_seq_one_letter_code
_entity_poly.pdbx_strand_id
1 'polypeptide(L)'
;MKKSTLAMLCLLMIIISTVSCLAGCKSREQRLNEETEYEETQMKAVREKVIRCIKKDDKEGLKKLFSKRAQKDIEDLDGKIDEMLEAFKGKTIVSTKGESAGSSRAYDYGKETITIYGDYTIKFSAGEKCTLFISFCDKNEESPDDK
;
A
#
# COMPACT_ATOMS: atom_id res chain seq x y z
N MET A 1 36.07 -40.44 31.79
CA MET A 1 34.99 -39.43 31.90
C MET A 1 35.13 -38.18 30.99
N LYS A 2 36.34 -37.71 30.63
CA LYS A 2 36.52 -36.48 29.81
C LYS A 2 36.09 -36.63 28.31
N LYS A 3 36.18 -37.82 27.70
CA LYS A 3 35.83 -38.01 26.28
C LYS A 3 34.32 -37.99 26.01
N SER A 4 33.51 -38.45 26.96
CA SER A 4 32.03 -38.47 26.83
C SER A 4 31.42 -37.06 26.92
N THR A 5 31.96 -36.23 27.80
CA THR A 5 31.50 -34.82 27.95
C THR A 5 31.83 -33.98 26.71
N LEU A 6 33.01 -34.21 26.10
CA LEU A 6 33.39 -33.49 24.88
C LEU A 6 32.49 -33.90 23.69
N ALA A 7 32.18 -35.19 23.52
CA ALA A 7 31.28 -35.67 22.49
C ALA A 7 29.86 -35.11 22.65
N MET A 8 29.36 -35.04 23.89
CA MET A 8 28.04 -34.46 24.18
C MET A 8 28.00 -32.94 23.90
N LEU A 9 29.09 -32.23 24.19
CA LEU A 9 29.18 -30.79 23.87
C LEU A 9 29.21 -30.53 22.36
N CYS A 10 29.92 -31.34 21.57
CA CYS A 10 29.93 -31.26 20.11
C CYS A 10 28.55 -31.55 19.52
N LEU A 11 27.84 -32.55 20.06
CA LEU A 11 26.48 -32.84 19.59
C LEU A 11 25.50 -31.72 19.87
N LEU A 12 25.59 -31.07 21.03
CA LEU A 12 24.80 -29.87 21.39
C LEU A 12 25.08 -28.72 20.45
N MET A 13 26.32 -28.46 20.10
CA MET A 13 26.70 -27.38 19.17
C MET A 13 26.18 -27.62 17.74
N ILE A 14 26.16 -28.89 17.28
CA ILE A 14 25.59 -29.26 15.98
C ILE A 14 24.07 -29.05 15.98
N ILE A 15 23.37 -29.42 17.03
CA ILE A 15 21.92 -29.22 17.16
C ILE A 15 21.58 -27.73 17.16
N ILE A 16 22.32 -26.89 17.90
CA ILE A 16 22.11 -25.43 17.94
C ILE A 16 22.35 -24.80 16.57
N SER A 17 23.38 -25.23 15.84
CA SER A 17 23.68 -24.68 14.50
C SER A 17 22.63 -25.06 13.46
N THR A 18 22.08 -26.29 13.52
CA THR A 18 21.01 -26.72 12.60
C THR A 18 19.67 -26.03 12.85
N VAL A 19 19.32 -25.77 14.11
CA VAL A 19 18.10 -25.02 14.48
C VAL A 19 18.20 -23.57 14.02
N SER A 20 19.38 -22.95 14.10
CA SER A 20 19.59 -21.56 13.64
C SER A 20 19.46 -21.41 12.11
N CYS A 21 19.82 -22.43 11.34
CA CYS A 21 19.66 -22.41 9.88
C CYS A 21 18.18 -22.58 9.42
N LEU A 22 17.35 -23.23 10.22
CA LEU A 22 15.93 -23.44 9.90
C LEU A 22 15.04 -22.26 10.28
N ALA A 23 15.49 -21.40 11.20
CA ALA A 23 14.72 -20.26 11.69
C ALA A 23 14.82 -18.98 10.81
N GLY A 24 15.64 -18.98 9.76
CA GLY A 24 16.04 -17.77 9.03
C GLY A 24 15.42 -17.53 7.64
N CYS A 25 14.78 -18.51 7.02
CA CYS A 25 14.23 -18.33 5.67
C CYS A 25 12.70 -18.36 5.68
N LYS A 26 12.09 -17.17 5.58
CA LYS A 26 10.66 -17.08 5.23
C LYS A 26 10.43 -17.80 3.90
N SER A 27 9.41 -18.64 3.82
CA SER A 27 9.04 -19.27 2.56
C SER A 27 8.62 -18.19 1.53
N ARG A 28 8.70 -18.51 0.25
CA ARG A 28 8.23 -17.61 -0.81
C ARG A 28 6.77 -17.21 -0.59
N GLU A 29 5.94 -18.15 -0.16
CA GLU A 29 4.52 -17.93 0.12
C GLU A 29 4.32 -16.97 1.30
N GLN A 30 5.09 -17.11 2.38
CA GLN A 30 5.02 -16.17 3.51
C GLN A 30 5.40 -14.75 3.10
N ARG A 31 6.42 -14.58 2.26
CA ARG A 31 6.81 -13.26 1.76
C ARG A 31 5.73 -12.64 0.88
N LEU A 32 5.14 -13.42 -0.03
CA LEU A 32 4.05 -12.95 -0.88
C LEU A 32 2.82 -12.54 -0.06
N ASN A 33 2.46 -13.32 0.96
CA ASN A 33 1.34 -13.00 1.83
C ASN A 33 1.58 -11.72 2.62
N GLU A 34 2.79 -11.52 3.18
CA GLU A 34 3.16 -10.29 3.89
C GLU A 34 3.15 -9.06 2.97
N GLU A 35 3.63 -9.22 1.73
CA GLU A 35 3.58 -8.14 0.73
C GLU A 35 2.12 -7.78 0.39
N THR A 36 1.27 -8.77 0.13
CA THR A 36 -0.15 -8.55 -0.16
C THR A 36 -0.87 -7.87 1.02
N GLU A 37 -0.66 -8.34 2.24
CA GLU A 37 -1.24 -7.74 3.44
C GLU A 37 -0.78 -6.29 3.66
N TYR A 38 0.49 -6.02 3.39
CA TYR A 38 1.05 -4.67 3.43
C TYR A 38 0.36 -3.76 2.40
N GLU A 39 0.29 -4.19 1.14
CA GLU A 39 -0.33 -3.45 0.03
C GLU A 39 -1.81 -3.14 0.31
N GLU A 40 -2.57 -4.13 0.78
CA GLU A 40 -3.96 -3.97 1.18
C GLU A 40 -4.13 -2.95 2.31
N THR A 41 -3.22 -2.99 3.30
CA THR A 41 -3.23 -2.06 4.43
C THR A 41 -2.97 -0.62 3.98
N GLN A 42 -1.95 -0.40 3.13
CA GLN A 42 -1.62 0.92 2.59
C GLN A 42 -2.78 1.45 1.73
N MET A 43 -3.30 0.62 0.84
CA MET A 43 -4.41 0.99 -0.02
C MET A 43 -5.67 1.34 0.79
N LYS A 44 -5.98 0.57 1.84
CA LYS A 44 -7.09 0.87 2.75
C LYS A 44 -6.91 2.23 3.42
N ALA A 45 -5.71 2.53 3.91
CA ALA A 45 -5.41 3.80 4.57
C ALA A 45 -5.58 5.01 3.63
N VAL A 46 -5.08 4.91 2.38
CA VAL A 46 -5.23 5.96 1.37
C VAL A 46 -6.70 6.13 0.97
N ARG A 47 -7.40 5.04 0.68
CA ARG A 47 -8.84 5.05 0.36
C ARG A 47 -9.66 5.74 1.45
N GLU A 48 -9.41 5.42 2.72
CA GLU A 48 -10.14 6.04 3.84
C GLU A 48 -9.90 7.54 3.92
N LYS A 49 -8.68 8.01 3.62
CA LYS A 49 -8.37 9.44 3.55
C LYS A 49 -9.13 10.10 2.39
N VAL A 50 -9.09 9.54 1.18
CA VAL A 50 -9.81 10.06 0.01
C VAL A 50 -11.32 10.15 0.30
N ILE A 51 -11.94 9.05 0.75
CA ILE A 51 -13.38 9.03 1.04
C ILE A 51 -13.76 10.02 2.16
N ARG A 52 -12.89 10.21 3.15
CA ARG A 52 -13.10 11.21 4.20
C ARG A 52 -13.10 12.62 3.65
N CYS A 53 -12.15 12.95 2.77
CA CYS A 53 -12.09 14.25 2.13
C CYS A 53 -13.31 14.49 1.24
N ILE A 54 -13.73 13.52 0.44
CA ILE A 54 -14.95 13.59 -0.37
C ILE A 54 -16.18 13.85 0.49
N LYS A 55 -16.38 13.08 1.59
CA LYS A 55 -17.51 13.25 2.51
C LYS A 55 -17.56 14.60 3.21
N LYS A 56 -16.41 15.26 3.36
CA LYS A 56 -16.29 16.57 4.03
C LYS A 56 -16.23 17.74 3.07
N ASP A 57 -16.25 17.49 1.76
CA ASP A 57 -15.99 18.49 0.73
C ASP A 57 -14.64 19.19 0.94
N ASP A 58 -13.61 18.40 1.36
CA ASP A 58 -12.29 18.90 1.75
C ASP A 58 -11.32 18.90 0.56
N LYS A 59 -11.41 19.95 -0.24
CA LYS A 59 -10.55 20.18 -1.41
C LYS A 59 -9.07 20.21 -1.03
N GLU A 60 -8.73 20.95 0.02
CA GLU A 60 -7.33 21.07 0.47
C GLU A 60 -6.78 19.75 1.00
N GLY A 61 -7.63 18.97 1.69
CA GLY A 61 -7.28 17.63 2.13
C GLY A 61 -6.99 16.69 0.96
N LEU A 62 -7.80 16.72 -0.09
CA LEU A 62 -7.56 15.95 -1.33
C LEU A 62 -6.27 16.37 -2.00
N LYS A 63 -6.06 17.70 -2.18
CA LYS A 63 -4.84 18.24 -2.81
C LYS A 63 -3.57 17.79 -2.09
N LYS A 64 -3.59 17.73 -0.75
CA LYS A 64 -2.46 17.26 0.07
C LYS A 64 -2.15 15.76 -0.08
N LEU A 65 -3.05 14.97 -0.67
CA LEU A 65 -2.78 13.56 -0.97
C LEU A 65 -1.92 13.38 -2.23
N PHE A 66 -1.81 14.41 -3.07
CA PHE A 66 -0.93 14.39 -4.24
C PHE A 66 0.49 14.79 -3.84
N SER A 67 1.48 14.12 -4.41
CA SER A 67 2.88 14.50 -4.25
C SER A 67 3.13 15.92 -4.76
N LYS A 68 4.19 16.58 -4.29
CA LYS A 68 4.56 17.94 -4.75
C LYS A 68 4.80 17.99 -6.26
N ARG A 69 5.31 16.90 -6.83
CA ARG A 69 5.52 16.76 -8.27
C ARG A 69 4.18 16.67 -8.99
N ALA A 70 3.29 15.75 -8.55
CA ALA A 70 1.98 15.61 -9.15
C ALA A 70 1.17 16.92 -9.09
N GLN A 71 1.29 17.70 -8.00
CA GLN A 71 0.65 19.03 -7.89
C GLN A 71 1.17 20.05 -8.91
N LYS A 72 2.40 19.87 -9.43
CA LYS A 72 2.97 20.76 -10.45
C LYS A 72 2.69 20.26 -11.87
N ASP A 73 2.72 18.93 -12.06
CA ASP A 73 2.66 18.32 -13.37
C ASP A 73 1.22 18.14 -13.88
N ILE A 74 0.24 18.07 -12.95
CA ILE A 74 -1.17 17.95 -13.32
C ILE A 74 -1.73 19.36 -13.64
N GLU A 75 -2.01 19.59 -14.92
CA GLU A 75 -2.66 20.81 -15.37
C GLU A 75 -4.06 20.92 -14.73
N ASP A 76 -4.33 22.08 -14.12
CA ASP A 76 -5.59 22.40 -13.43
C ASP A 76 -6.04 21.35 -12.41
N LEU A 77 -5.12 20.92 -11.54
CA LEU A 77 -5.43 20.00 -10.46
C LEU A 77 -6.60 20.49 -9.58
N ASP A 78 -6.65 21.79 -9.31
CA ASP A 78 -7.71 22.40 -8.47
C ASP A 78 -9.09 22.27 -9.13
N GLY A 79 -9.20 22.51 -10.44
CA GLY A 79 -10.44 22.33 -11.18
C GLY A 79 -10.88 20.85 -11.24
N LYS A 80 -9.94 19.94 -11.46
CA LYS A 80 -10.22 18.49 -11.46
C LYS A 80 -10.70 17.98 -10.10
N ILE A 81 -10.16 18.51 -9.00
CA ILE A 81 -10.63 18.19 -7.66
C ILE A 81 -12.04 18.75 -7.46
N ASP A 82 -12.32 19.99 -7.90
CA ASP A 82 -13.65 20.59 -7.83
C ASP A 82 -14.68 19.78 -8.62
N GLU A 83 -14.36 19.36 -9.84
CA GLU A 83 -15.24 18.50 -10.66
C GLU A 83 -15.53 17.17 -9.95
N MET A 84 -14.50 16.56 -9.33
CA MET A 84 -14.68 15.31 -8.57
C MET A 84 -15.61 15.56 -7.37
N LEU A 85 -15.38 16.60 -6.57
CA LEU A 85 -16.21 16.91 -5.39
C LEU A 85 -17.66 17.21 -5.80
N GLU A 86 -17.87 17.96 -6.88
CA GLU A 86 -19.21 18.26 -7.40
C GLU A 86 -19.94 16.98 -7.85
N ALA A 87 -19.24 15.99 -8.42
CA ALA A 87 -19.83 14.71 -8.82
C ALA A 87 -20.35 13.90 -7.60
N PHE A 88 -19.81 14.14 -6.41
CA PHE A 88 -20.25 13.50 -5.14
C PHE A 88 -21.22 14.37 -4.33
N LYS A 89 -21.41 15.61 -4.68
CA LYS A 89 -22.23 16.58 -3.94
C LYS A 89 -23.69 16.12 -3.80
N GLY A 90 -24.20 16.19 -2.58
CA GLY A 90 -25.57 15.74 -2.26
C GLY A 90 -25.75 14.22 -2.25
N LYS A 91 -24.73 13.43 -2.54
CA LYS A 91 -24.79 11.96 -2.53
C LYS A 91 -24.28 11.40 -1.21
N THR A 92 -25.02 10.47 -0.63
CA THR A 92 -24.59 9.78 0.60
C THR A 92 -23.91 8.46 0.23
N ILE A 93 -22.63 8.33 0.55
CA ILE A 93 -21.86 7.09 0.37
C ILE A 93 -22.27 6.10 1.46
N VAL A 94 -22.87 4.96 1.08
CA VAL A 94 -23.30 3.90 2.01
C VAL A 94 -22.29 2.75 2.11
N SER A 95 -21.54 2.48 1.04
CA SER A 95 -20.46 1.50 1.09
C SER A 95 -19.38 1.80 0.06
N THR A 96 -18.16 1.34 0.38
CA THR A 96 -17.02 1.28 -0.55
C THR A 96 -16.48 -0.14 -0.53
N LYS A 97 -16.46 -0.80 -1.67
CA LYS A 97 -15.98 -2.18 -1.80
C LYS A 97 -14.81 -2.21 -2.79
N GLY A 98 -13.67 -2.76 -2.36
CA GLY A 98 -12.55 -3.04 -3.26
C GLY A 98 -12.90 -4.17 -4.21
N GLU A 99 -12.53 -4.02 -5.47
CA GLU A 99 -12.71 -5.07 -6.48
C GLU A 99 -11.37 -5.74 -6.77
N SER A 100 -10.30 -4.95 -6.85
CA SER A 100 -8.93 -5.44 -6.99
C SER A 100 -7.94 -4.44 -6.39
N ALA A 101 -6.85 -4.94 -5.86
CA ALA A 101 -5.69 -4.16 -5.48
C ALA A 101 -4.44 -4.88 -6.00
N GLY A 102 -3.43 -4.12 -6.37
CA GLY A 102 -2.17 -4.66 -6.84
C GLY A 102 -1.05 -3.65 -6.71
N SER A 103 0.15 -4.10 -7.00
CA SER A 103 1.32 -3.23 -7.08
C SER A 103 2.11 -3.48 -8.36
N SER A 104 2.86 -2.47 -8.75
CA SER A 104 3.93 -2.61 -9.74
C SER A 104 5.25 -2.17 -9.13
N ARG A 105 6.32 -2.87 -9.50
CA ARG A 105 7.68 -2.58 -9.08
C ARG A 105 8.53 -2.29 -10.31
N ALA A 106 9.19 -1.16 -10.30
CA ALA A 106 10.17 -0.77 -11.32
C ALA A 106 11.55 -0.63 -10.67
N TYR A 107 12.58 -1.03 -11.41
CA TYR A 107 13.98 -0.88 -11.02
C TYR A 107 14.69 -0.07 -12.08
N ASP A 108 15.26 1.05 -11.69
CA ASP A 108 16.09 1.88 -12.55
C ASP A 108 17.43 2.15 -11.86
N TYR A 109 18.54 1.76 -12.51
CA TYR A 109 19.91 1.86 -11.96
C TYR A 109 20.03 1.36 -10.51
N GLY A 110 19.32 0.27 -10.18
CA GLY A 110 19.33 -0.35 -8.84
C GLY A 110 18.46 0.35 -7.79
N LYS A 111 17.72 1.38 -8.18
CA LYS A 111 16.73 2.05 -7.33
C LYS A 111 15.34 1.49 -7.58
N GLU A 112 14.60 1.26 -6.52
CA GLU A 112 13.27 0.68 -6.58
C GLU A 112 12.18 1.75 -6.48
N THR A 113 11.17 1.63 -7.35
CA THR A 113 9.91 2.37 -7.25
C THR A 113 8.76 1.37 -7.12
N ILE A 114 7.90 1.56 -6.12
CA ILE A 114 6.71 0.74 -5.89
C ILE A 114 5.48 1.64 -6.04
N THR A 115 4.59 1.26 -6.94
CA THR A 115 3.28 1.90 -7.11
C THR A 115 2.20 0.92 -6.71
N ILE A 116 1.32 1.33 -5.80
CA ILE A 116 0.15 0.57 -5.37
C ILE A 116 -1.08 1.18 -6.03
N TYR A 117 -1.98 0.34 -6.54
CA TYR A 117 -3.20 0.78 -7.22
C TYR A 117 -4.38 -0.13 -6.89
N GLY A 118 -5.60 0.39 -7.04
CA GLY A 118 -6.80 -0.40 -6.83
C GLY A 118 -8.07 0.30 -7.29
N ASP A 119 -9.07 -0.52 -7.60
CA ASP A 119 -10.42 -0.12 -8.01
C ASP A 119 -11.41 -0.31 -6.86
N TYR A 120 -12.29 0.65 -6.68
CA TYR A 120 -13.31 0.62 -5.65
C TYR A 120 -14.67 0.99 -6.21
N THR A 121 -15.64 0.11 -6.02
CA THR A 121 -17.04 0.45 -6.25
C THR A 121 -17.60 1.21 -5.05
N ILE A 122 -18.02 2.45 -5.28
CA ILE A 122 -18.72 3.29 -4.33
C ILE A 122 -20.23 3.14 -4.59
N LYS A 123 -20.98 2.79 -3.55
CA LYS A 123 -22.46 2.75 -3.57
C LYS A 123 -23.02 3.98 -2.85
N PHE A 124 -24.03 4.59 -3.48
CA PHE A 124 -24.78 5.70 -2.89
C PHE A 124 -26.15 5.23 -2.37
N SER A 125 -26.74 6.00 -1.45
CA SER A 125 -28.05 5.70 -0.84
C SER A 125 -29.18 5.62 -1.87
N ALA A 126 -29.09 6.38 -2.96
CA ALA A 126 -30.03 6.35 -4.07
C ALA A 126 -29.91 5.11 -4.98
N GLY A 127 -28.97 4.21 -4.69
CA GLY A 127 -28.73 2.98 -5.45
C GLY A 127 -27.73 3.12 -6.61
N GLU A 128 -27.31 4.33 -6.92
CA GLU A 128 -26.25 4.60 -7.91
C GLU A 128 -24.90 4.01 -7.45
N LYS A 129 -24.05 3.73 -8.43
CA LYS A 129 -22.67 3.27 -8.21
C LYS A 129 -21.70 4.05 -9.08
N CYS A 130 -20.49 4.26 -8.59
CA CYS A 130 -19.35 4.70 -9.40
C CYS A 130 -18.10 3.92 -9.03
N THR A 131 -17.12 3.91 -9.93
CA THR A 131 -15.80 3.34 -9.68
C THR A 131 -14.84 4.46 -9.35
N LEU A 132 -14.08 4.28 -8.26
CA LEU A 132 -12.97 5.14 -7.88
C LEU A 132 -11.68 4.34 -8.07
N PHE A 133 -10.83 4.77 -9.00
CA PHE A 133 -9.48 4.26 -9.14
C PHE A 133 -8.51 5.09 -8.29
N ILE A 134 -7.70 4.42 -7.48
CA ILE A 134 -6.65 5.04 -6.67
C ILE A 134 -5.33 4.42 -7.07
N SER A 135 -4.33 5.28 -7.33
CA SER A 135 -2.95 4.87 -7.57
C SER A 135 -2.02 5.84 -6.87
N PHE A 136 -1.02 5.32 -6.16
CA PHE A 136 -0.04 6.14 -5.46
C PHE A 136 1.32 5.46 -5.42
N CYS A 137 2.37 6.26 -5.34
CA CYS A 137 3.73 5.78 -5.14
C CYS A 137 3.96 5.52 -3.65
N ASP A 138 4.19 4.27 -3.28
CA ASP A 138 4.49 3.86 -1.91
C ASP A 138 5.97 4.01 -1.57
N LYS A 139 6.83 3.66 -2.53
CA LYS A 139 8.28 3.75 -2.43
C LYS A 139 8.87 4.38 -3.69
N ASN A 140 9.73 5.36 -3.52
CA ASN A 140 10.49 5.98 -4.59
C ASN A 140 11.93 6.23 -4.11
N GLU A 141 12.86 5.36 -4.47
CA GLU A 141 14.28 5.49 -4.07
C GLU A 141 15.03 6.51 -4.92
N GLU A 142 14.52 6.85 -6.10
CA GLU A 142 15.10 7.89 -6.95
C GLU A 142 14.75 9.29 -6.45
N SER A 143 13.51 9.48 -6.01
CA SER A 143 12.98 10.75 -5.49
C SER A 143 12.17 10.49 -4.21
N PRO A 144 12.82 10.31 -3.04
CA PRO A 144 12.14 9.94 -1.79
C PRO A 144 11.08 10.94 -1.32
N ASP A 145 11.20 12.20 -1.72
CA ASP A 145 10.24 13.27 -1.38
C ASP A 145 9.00 13.32 -2.30
N ASP A 146 8.94 12.41 -3.28
CA ASP A 146 7.91 12.38 -4.33
C ASP A 146 7.01 11.13 -4.20
N LYS A 147 6.54 10.91 -2.97
CA LYS A 147 5.64 9.81 -2.59
C LYS A 147 4.21 10.30 -2.51
#